data_331b7cf5199561124b6de0557043ac3f
#
_entry.id   331b7cf5199561124b6de0557043ac3f
#
_cell.length_a   1.000
_cell.length_b   1.000
_cell.length_c   1.000
_cell.angle_alpha   90.00
_cell.angle_beta   90.00
_cell.angle_gamma   90.00
#
_symmetry.space_group_name_H-M   'P 1'
#
loop_
_entity.id
_entity.type
_entity.pdbx_description
1 polymer ?
#
loop_
_entity_poly.entity_id
_entity_poly.type
_entity_poly.pdbx_seq_one_letter_code
_entity_poly.pdbx_strand_id
1 'polypeptide(L)' 'DPKKDEERVLKELWDVGDDAERKTMARLMVKLADSST' A
#
# COMPACT_ATOMS: atom_id res chain seq x y z
N ASP A 1 7.82 -5.58 -16.96
CA ASP A 1 8.70 -5.34 -15.82
C ASP A 1 7.92 -5.62 -14.52
N PRO A 2 8.38 -6.59 -13.72
CA PRO A 2 7.69 -6.94 -12.46
C PRO A 2 7.49 -5.76 -11.51
N LYS A 3 8.43 -4.82 -11.45
CA LYS A 3 8.31 -3.65 -10.58
C LYS A 3 7.17 -2.74 -11.00
N LYS A 4 6.96 -2.57 -12.30
CA LYS A 4 5.87 -1.75 -12.80
C LYS A 4 4.51 -2.38 -12.51
N ASP A 5 4.42 -3.71 -12.58
CA ASP A 5 3.20 -4.42 -12.26
C ASP A 5 2.85 -4.27 -10.77
N GLU A 6 3.85 -4.36 -9.89
CA GLU A 6 3.65 -4.16 -8.46
C GLU A 6 3.19 -2.74 -8.16
N GLU A 7 3.82 -1.75 -8.75
CA GLU A 7 3.44 -0.35 -8.57
C GLU A 7 2.03 -0.08 -9.06
N ARG A 8 1.65 -0.67 -10.19
CA ARG A 8 0.30 -0.53 -10.73
C ARG A 8 -0.74 -1.13 -9.80
N VAL A 9 -0.48 -2.32 -9.27
CA VAL A 9 -1.39 -2.99 -8.34
C VAL A 9 -1.56 -2.15 -7.07
N LEU A 10 -0.47 -1.63 -6.53
CA LEU A 10 -0.51 -0.77 -5.35
C LEU A 10 -1.32 0.50 -5.61
N LYS A 11 -1.14 1.11 -6.76
CA LYS A 11 -1.89 2.30 -7.13
C LYS A 11 -3.38 1.99 -7.25
N GLU A 12 -3.72 0.90 -7.92
CA GLU A 12 -5.12 0.49 -8.07
C GLU A 12 -5.75 0.16 -6.72
N LEU A 13 -5.01 -0.52 -5.86
CA LEU A 13 -5.48 -0.81 -4.50
C LEU A 13 -5.77 0.48 -3.73
N TRP A 14 -4.89 1.46 -3.83
CA TRP A 14 -5.09 2.75 -3.20
C TRP A 14 -6.31 3.48 -3.76
N ASP A 15 -6.49 3.43 -5.08
CA ASP A 15 -7.58 4.11 -5.77
C ASP A 15 -8.95 3.54 -5.43
N VAL A 16 -9.07 2.23 -5.22
CA VAL A 16 -10.36 1.62 -4.86
C VAL A 16 -10.72 1.79 -3.39
N GLY A 17 -9.75 2.14 -2.56
CA GLY A 17 -9.97 2.34 -1.13
C GLY A 17 -10.65 3.67 -0.84
N ASP A 18 -11.44 3.72 0.23
CA ASP A 18 -11.98 4.97 0.76
C ASP A 18 -10.97 5.60 1.73
N ASP A 19 -11.34 6.75 2.32
CA ASP A 19 -10.44 7.47 3.22
C ASP A 19 -10.03 6.63 4.44
N ALA A 20 -10.98 5.92 5.04
CA ALA A 20 -10.70 5.07 6.20
C ALA A 20 -9.77 3.91 5.82
N GLU A 21 -10.01 3.31 4.67
CA GLU A 21 -9.18 2.21 4.18
C GLU A 21 -7.77 2.66 3.85
N ARG A 22 -7.62 3.85 3.26
CA ARG A 22 -6.30 4.42 2.98
C ARG A 22 -5.51 4.70 4.25
N LYS A 23 -6.17 5.19 5.29
CA LYS A 23 -5.52 5.38 6.60
C LYS A 23 -5.04 4.07 7.18
N THR A 24 -5.85 3.03 7.07
CA THR A 24 -5.46 1.69 7.51
C THR A 24 -4.27 1.17 6.73
N MET A 25 -4.27 1.33 5.42
CA MET A 25 -3.15 0.93 4.56
C MET A 25 -1.86 1.66 4.94
N ALA A 26 -1.95 2.97 5.23
CA ALA A 26 -0.80 3.75 5.67
C ALA A 26 -0.23 3.21 6.98
N ARG A 27 -1.10 2.85 7.94
CA ARG A 27 -0.66 2.24 9.19
C ARG A 27 0.02 0.91 8.98
N LEU A 28 -0.52 0.09 8.09
CA LEU A 28 0.08 -1.19 7.76
C LEU A 28 1.45 -1.03 7.10
N MET A 29 1.61 -0.02 6.26
CA MET A 29 2.91 0.29 5.67
C MET A 29 3.95 0.65 6.73
N VAL A 30 3.56 1.44 7.74
CA VAL A 30 4.45 1.78 8.86
C VAL A 30 4.82 0.52 9.64
N LYS A 31 3.86 -0.34 9.93
CA LYS A 31 4.12 -1.60 10.63
C LYS A 31 5.07 -2.49 9.83
N LEU A 32 4.87 -2.57 8.53
CA LEU A 32 5.74 -3.36 7.67
C LEU A 32 7.16 -2.82 7.66
N ALA A 33 7.32 -1.51 7.59
CA ALA A 33 8.64 -0.88 7.64
C ALA A 33 9.34 -1.17 8.98
N ASP A 34 8.61 -1.08 10.09
CA ASP A 34 9.16 -1.40 11.41
C ASP A 34 9.57 -2.87 11.51
N SER A 35 8.80 -3.76 10.90
CA SER A 35 9.09 -5.19 10.92
C SER A 35 10.29 -5.56 10.06
N SER A 36 10.66 -4.72 9.11
CA SER A 36 11.76 -4.97 8.18
C SER A 36 13.15 -4.62 8.73
N THR A 37 13.20 -3.94 9.84
CA THR A 37 14.49 -3.51 10.44
C THR A 37 15.13 -4.55 11.37
#